data_4ca95e113c8943a68d32f2ab974ac311
#
_entry.id   4ca95e113c8943a68d32f2ab974ac311
#
_cell.length_a   1.000
_cell.length_b   1.000
_cell.length_c   1.000
_cell.angle_alpha   90.00
_cell.angle_beta   90.00
_cell.angle_gamma   90.00
#
_symmetry.space_group_name_H-M   'P 1'
#
loop_
_entity.id
_entity.type
_entity.pdbx_description
1 polymer ?
#
loop_
_entity_poly.entity_id
_entity_poly.type
_entity_poly.pdbx_seq_one_letter_code
_entity_poly.pdbx_strand_id
1 'polypeptide(L)' 'MLKQARLDAGLTQEQVAEKLHTKKSAISRIENHAEDIRLSTLESFAEAVGKCLRLEVA' A
#
# COMPACT_ATOMS: atom_id res chain seq x y z
N MET A 1 6.59 -2.55 -7.93
CA MET A 1 6.37 -3.58 -6.91
C MET A 1 5.22 -3.24 -5.97
N LEU A 2 5.27 -2.13 -5.28
CA LEU A 2 4.18 -1.75 -4.38
C LEU A 2 2.88 -1.50 -5.13
N LYS A 3 2.94 -0.84 -6.27
CA LYS A 3 1.77 -0.60 -7.10
C LYS A 3 1.13 -1.92 -7.53
N GLN A 4 1.95 -2.88 -7.95
CA GLN A 4 1.43 -4.17 -8.39
C GLN A 4 0.77 -4.93 -7.24
N ALA A 5 1.37 -4.89 -6.06
CA ALA A 5 0.80 -5.53 -4.87
C ALA A 5 -0.56 -4.92 -4.53
N ARG A 6 -0.67 -3.60 -4.63
CA ARG A 6 -1.94 -2.91 -4.40
C ARG A 6 -3.00 -3.34 -5.42
N LEU A 7 -2.63 -3.39 -6.70
CA LEU A 7 -3.54 -3.79 -7.76
C LEU A 7 -3.99 -5.24 -7.60
N ASP A 8 -3.06 -6.10 -7.20
CA ASP A 8 -3.37 -7.52 -6.95
C ASP A 8 -4.36 -7.68 -5.80
N ALA A 9 -4.31 -6.78 -4.84
CA ALA A 9 -5.25 -6.78 -3.72
C ALA A 9 -6.60 -6.13 -4.08
N GLY A 10 -6.71 -5.55 -5.27
CA GLY A 10 -7.94 -4.89 -5.71
C GLY A 10 -8.19 -3.55 -5.04
N LEU A 11 -7.13 -2.88 -4.59
CA LEU A 11 -7.23 -1.61 -3.87
C LEU A 11 -6.81 -0.43 -4.73
N THR A 12 -7.50 0.71 -4.52
CA THR A 12 -7.08 1.97 -5.11
C THR A 12 -6.08 2.65 -4.18
N GLN A 13 -5.35 3.66 -4.69
CA GLN A 13 -4.46 4.45 -3.86
C GLN A 13 -5.22 5.09 -2.70
N GLU A 14 -6.42 5.56 -2.97
CA GLU A 14 -7.27 6.18 -1.96
C GLU A 14 -7.64 5.20 -0.84
N GLN A 15 -7.96 3.97 -1.20
CA GLN A 15 -8.30 2.94 -0.22
C GLN A 15 -7.10 2.60 0.68
N VAL A 16 -5.92 2.49 0.11
CA VAL A 16 -4.71 2.24 0.90
C VAL A 16 -4.41 3.43 1.80
N ALA A 17 -4.60 4.64 1.29
CA ALA A 17 -4.39 5.85 2.09
C ALA A 17 -5.30 5.87 3.32
N GLU A 18 -6.55 5.46 3.16
CA GLU A 18 -7.48 5.36 4.28
C GLU A 18 -7.00 4.33 5.31
N LYS A 19 -6.53 3.19 4.85
CA LYS A 19 -6.03 2.14 5.75
C LYS A 19 -4.82 2.58 6.55
N LEU A 20 -3.99 3.43 5.96
CA LEU A 20 -2.77 3.93 6.60
C LEU A 20 -2.97 5.28 7.28
N HIS A 21 -4.20 5.81 7.28
CA HIS A 21 -4.53 7.11 7.86
C HIS A 21 -3.68 8.23 7.27
N THR A 22 -3.57 8.24 5.95
CA THR A 22 -2.76 9.22 5.23
C THR A 22 -3.48 9.69 3.97
N LYS A 23 -2.82 10.52 3.18
CA LYS A 23 -3.40 11.08 1.96
C LYS A 23 -3.00 10.26 0.74
N LYS A 24 -3.85 10.30 -0.28
CA LYS A 24 -3.58 9.63 -1.56
C LYS A 24 -2.23 10.06 -2.15
N SER A 25 -1.86 11.34 -2.01
CA SER A 25 -0.59 11.83 -2.51
C SER A 25 0.60 11.13 -1.85
N ALA A 26 0.46 10.77 -0.57
CA ALA A 26 1.51 10.02 0.13
C ALA A 26 1.66 8.62 -0.46
N ILE A 27 0.56 7.97 -0.81
CA ILE A 27 0.59 6.64 -1.42
C ILE A 27 1.26 6.70 -2.78
N SER A 28 0.92 7.70 -3.59
CA SER A 28 1.54 7.89 -4.89
C SER A 28 3.05 8.06 -4.75
N ARG A 29 3.48 8.83 -3.75
CA ARG A 29 4.90 9.06 -3.47
C ARG A 29 5.61 7.76 -3.07
N ILE A 30 4.96 6.97 -2.23
CA ILE A 30 5.51 5.67 -1.81
C ILE A 30 5.72 4.76 -3.02
N GLU A 31 4.75 4.71 -3.93
CA GLU A 31 4.83 3.85 -5.11
C GLU A 31 5.89 4.31 -6.10
N ASN A 32 6.08 5.63 -6.24
CA ASN A 32 7.02 6.18 -7.23
C ASN A 32 8.44 6.37 -6.72
N HIS A 33 8.61 6.53 -5.41
CA HIS A 33 9.90 6.82 -4.80
C HIS A 33 10.16 5.94 -3.58
N ALA A 34 9.95 4.64 -3.76
CA ALA A 34 10.10 3.67 -2.67
C ALA A 34 11.48 3.71 -2.01
N GLU A 35 12.53 4.00 -2.78
CA GLU A 35 13.90 4.05 -2.26
C GLU A 35 14.12 5.19 -1.28
N ASP A 36 13.27 6.23 -1.32
CA ASP A 36 13.38 7.39 -0.43
C ASP A 36 12.43 7.29 0.77
N ILE A 37 11.68 6.20 0.86
CA ILE A 37 10.69 6.02 1.92
C ILE A 37 11.25 5.17 3.04
N ARG A 38 10.89 5.50 4.27
CA ARG A 38 11.33 4.72 5.44
C ARG A 38 10.83 3.29 5.36
N LEU A 39 11.65 2.35 5.79
CA LEU A 39 11.29 0.94 5.80
C LEU A 39 10.00 0.69 6.58
N SER A 40 9.81 1.35 7.71
CA SER A 40 8.60 1.21 8.51
C SER A 40 7.35 1.59 7.73
N THR A 41 7.43 2.62 6.88
CA THR A 41 6.32 3.04 6.03
C THR A 41 6.02 2.00 4.96
N LEU A 42 7.07 1.44 4.36
CA LEU A 42 6.93 0.39 3.36
C LEU A 42 6.32 -0.86 3.97
N GLU A 43 6.72 -1.20 5.19
CA GLU A 43 6.15 -2.35 5.90
C GLU A 43 4.67 -2.15 6.18
N SER A 44 4.28 -0.94 6.61
CA SER A 44 2.87 -0.62 6.84
C SER A 44 2.04 -0.75 5.57
N PHE A 45 2.58 -0.28 4.46
CA PHE A 45 1.93 -0.40 3.16
C PHE A 45 1.74 -1.87 2.79
N ALA A 46 2.81 -2.65 2.89
CA ALA A 46 2.76 -4.08 2.55
C ALA A 46 1.80 -4.84 3.46
N GLU A 47 1.76 -4.49 4.73
CA GLU A 47 0.85 -5.13 5.68
C GLU A 47 -0.61 -4.85 5.33
N ALA A 48 -0.94 -3.60 5.00
CA ALA A 48 -2.30 -3.23 4.63
C ALA A 48 -2.75 -4.00 3.39
N VAL A 49 -1.90 -4.09 2.39
CA VAL A 49 -2.18 -4.82 1.15
C VAL A 49 -2.23 -6.32 1.40
N GLY A 50 -1.30 -6.82 2.21
CA GLY A 50 -1.22 -8.24 2.55
C GLY A 50 -2.46 -8.76 3.27
N LYS A 51 -3.04 -7.95 4.15
CA LYS A 51 -4.27 -8.32 4.85
C LYS A 51 -5.42 -8.53 3.88
N CYS A 52 -5.51 -7.68 2.86
CA CYS A 52 -6.55 -7.83 1.84
C CYS A 52 -6.33 -9.10 1.02
N LEU A 53 -5.09 -9.43 0.69
CA LEU A 53 -4.76 -10.64 -0.04
C LEU A 53 -5.10 -11.88 0.78
N ARG A 54 -4.85 -11.84 2.08
CA ARG A 54 -5.20 -12.96 2.98
C ARG A 54 -6.68 -13.23 3.00
N LEU A 55 -7.48 -12.17 3.02
CA LEU A 55 -8.94 -12.32 3.03
C LEU A 55 -9.43 -12.98 1.75
N GLU A 56 -8.79 -12.73 0.63
CA GLU A 56 -9.14 -13.36 -0.63
C GLU A 56 -8.77 -14.84 -0.63
N VAL A 57 -7.63 -15.17 -0.07
CA VAL A 57 -7.14 -16.56 -0.05
C VAL A 57 -7.95 -17.41 0.93
N ALA A 58 -8.34 -16.82 2.01
CA ALA A 58 -9.12 -17.51 3.03
C ALA A 58 -10.55 -17.75 2.59
#